data_2a43052697c188e262df5fe04c9f2dee
#
_entry.id   2a43052697c188e262df5fe04c9f2dee
#
_cell.length_a   1.000
_cell.length_b   1.000
_cell.length_c   1.000
_cell.angle_alpha   90.00
_cell.angle_beta   90.00
_cell.angle_gamma   90.00
#
_symmetry.space_group_name_H-M   'P 1'
#
loop_
_entity.id
_entity.type
_entity.pdbx_description
1 polymer ?
#
loop_
_entity_poly.entity_id
_entity_poly.type
_entity_poly.pdbx_seq_one_letter_code
_entity_poly.pdbx_strand_id
1 'polypeptide(L)'
;NICKNYGGPDIIKNLNLVVENGERLVVAGRNGAGKSTLLRIIAGIDHDFSGTVKLGAGVSVGYFSQDSAEKINGSETILERLENNAPLELVPKLRDMLGAFLFRGDDVFKSINVLSGGEKSRIALLELLLRPVNLLVLDEPTNHLDMHSKDVLLEALKSFGGTVVFVSHDRGFIEN
;
A
#
# COMPACT_ATOMS: atom_id res chain seq x y z
N ASN A 1 11.96 -18.36 -9.94
CA ASN A 1 11.05 -19.49 -9.79
C ASN A 1 10.63 -19.59 -8.34
N ILE A 2 9.34 -19.41 -8.06
CA ILE A 2 8.78 -19.41 -6.70
C ILE A 2 7.71 -20.48 -6.60
N CYS A 3 7.77 -21.29 -5.54
CA CYS A 3 6.70 -22.20 -5.15
C CYS A 3 6.33 -21.97 -3.69
N LYS A 4 5.04 -22.03 -3.36
CA LYS A 4 4.52 -21.85 -1.99
C LYS A 4 3.36 -22.78 -1.74
N ASN A 5 3.37 -23.43 -0.57
CA ASN A 5 2.24 -24.17 0.00
C ASN A 5 2.14 -23.92 1.52
N TYR A 6 1.04 -24.33 2.12
CA TYR A 6 0.81 -24.28 3.56
C TYR A 6 0.52 -25.67 4.12
N GLY A 7 1.34 -26.66 3.74
CA GLY A 7 1.15 -28.06 4.16
C GLY A 7 0.11 -28.84 3.34
N GLY A 8 -0.32 -28.28 2.21
CA GLY A 8 -1.27 -28.86 1.27
C GLY A 8 -0.80 -28.68 -0.18
N PRO A 9 -1.71 -28.64 -1.16
CA PRO A 9 -1.33 -28.39 -2.54
C PRO A 9 -0.70 -27.01 -2.71
N ASP A 10 0.21 -26.91 -3.69
CA ASP A 10 0.87 -25.65 -3.98
C ASP A 10 -0.12 -24.56 -4.38
N ILE A 11 -0.07 -23.44 -3.67
CA ILE A 11 -0.83 -22.23 -3.96
C ILE A 11 -0.15 -21.42 -5.06
N ILE A 12 1.20 -21.35 -5.00
CA ILE A 12 2.02 -20.76 -6.07
C ILE A 12 2.89 -21.88 -6.64
N LYS A 13 2.81 -22.07 -7.97
CA LYS A 13 3.54 -23.12 -8.69
C LYS A 13 4.48 -22.52 -9.73
N ASN A 14 5.78 -22.72 -9.56
CA ASN A 14 6.79 -22.36 -10.55
C ASN A 14 6.63 -20.95 -11.13
N LEU A 15 6.24 -19.98 -10.31
CA LEU A 15 6.05 -18.60 -10.76
C LEU A 15 7.39 -17.96 -11.10
N ASN A 16 7.51 -17.51 -12.34
CA ASN A 16 8.61 -16.66 -12.79
C ASN A 16 8.02 -15.30 -13.14
N LEU A 17 8.47 -14.27 -12.47
CA LEU A 17 8.00 -12.90 -12.65
C LEU A 17 9.21 -11.97 -12.63
N VAL A 18 9.26 -11.08 -13.57
CA VAL A 18 10.19 -9.95 -13.62
C VAL A 18 9.36 -8.70 -13.65
N VAL A 19 9.67 -7.75 -12.80
CA VAL A 19 9.00 -6.44 -12.72
C VAL A 19 10.06 -5.37 -12.93
N GLU A 20 9.88 -4.54 -13.94
CA GLU A 20 10.82 -3.50 -14.30
C GLU A 20 10.56 -2.21 -13.49
N ASN A 21 11.59 -1.36 -13.41
CA ASN A 21 11.45 -0.08 -12.73
C ASN A 21 10.40 0.82 -13.41
N GLY A 22 9.51 1.38 -12.63
CA GLY A 22 8.41 2.23 -13.11
C GLY A 22 7.19 1.47 -13.61
N GLU A 23 7.21 0.13 -13.61
CA GLU A 23 6.09 -0.71 -14.05
C GLU A 23 4.93 -0.66 -13.05
N ARG A 24 3.72 -0.79 -13.58
CA ARG A 24 2.48 -0.93 -12.82
C ARG A 24 1.90 -2.32 -13.08
N LEU A 25 2.06 -3.22 -12.12
CA LEU A 25 1.65 -4.60 -12.23
C LEU A 25 0.40 -4.88 -11.40
N VAL A 26 -0.63 -5.38 -12.06
CA VAL A 26 -1.84 -5.88 -11.39
C VAL A 26 -1.77 -7.38 -11.24
N VAL A 27 -1.95 -7.89 -10.03
CA VAL A 27 -2.09 -9.32 -9.76
C VAL A 27 -3.57 -9.66 -9.65
N ALA A 28 -4.11 -10.32 -10.67
CA ALA A 28 -5.50 -10.71 -10.74
C ALA A 28 -5.69 -12.22 -10.55
N GLY A 29 -6.82 -12.63 -10.00
CA GLY A 29 -7.15 -14.04 -9.78
C GLY A 29 -8.31 -14.22 -8.82
N ARG A 30 -8.81 -15.46 -8.71
CA ARG A 30 -9.91 -15.82 -7.79
C ARG A 30 -9.49 -15.61 -6.33
N ASN A 31 -10.48 -15.47 -5.44
CA ASN A 31 -10.23 -15.48 -4.00
C ASN A 31 -9.58 -16.80 -3.60
N GLY A 32 -8.59 -16.74 -2.70
CA GLY A 32 -7.81 -17.90 -2.30
C GLY A 32 -6.73 -18.36 -3.29
N ALA A 33 -6.54 -17.69 -4.42
CA ALA A 33 -5.52 -18.05 -5.42
C ALA A 33 -4.07 -17.68 -5.03
N GLY A 34 -3.84 -17.21 -3.80
CA GLY A 34 -2.49 -16.89 -3.32
C GLY A 34 -1.98 -15.48 -3.66
N LYS A 35 -2.87 -14.56 -4.08
CA LYS A 35 -2.47 -13.19 -4.44
C LYS A 35 -1.78 -12.45 -3.28
N SER A 36 -2.42 -12.39 -2.13
CA SER A 36 -1.84 -11.77 -0.92
C SER A 36 -0.56 -12.45 -0.47
N THR A 37 -0.49 -13.79 -0.62
CA THR A 37 0.73 -14.55 -0.35
C THR A 37 1.87 -14.11 -1.26
N LEU A 38 1.60 -13.97 -2.56
CA LEU A 38 2.60 -13.47 -3.52
C LEU A 38 3.07 -12.06 -3.16
N LEU A 39 2.15 -11.15 -2.84
CA LEU A 39 2.51 -9.79 -2.43
C LEU A 39 3.37 -9.78 -1.17
N ARG A 40 3.07 -10.61 -0.17
CA ARG A 40 3.88 -10.74 1.05
C ARG A 40 5.28 -11.29 0.79
N ILE A 41 5.41 -12.21 -0.17
CA ILE A 41 6.71 -12.72 -0.62
C ILE A 41 7.50 -11.60 -1.33
N ILE A 42 6.89 -10.86 -2.24
CA ILE A 42 7.52 -9.72 -2.94
C ILE A 42 7.93 -8.64 -1.94
N ALA A 43 7.09 -8.36 -0.95
CA ALA A 43 7.36 -7.37 0.09
C ALA A 43 8.43 -7.82 1.12
N GLY A 44 8.91 -9.06 1.04
CA GLY A 44 9.88 -9.61 1.99
C GLY A 44 9.30 -9.83 3.40
N ILE A 45 7.99 -10.10 3.50
CA ILE A 45 7.29 -10.39 4.77
C ILE A 45 7.15 -11.89 4.98
N ASP A 46 6.86 -12.64 3.92
CA ASP A 46 6.80 -14.10 3.95
C ASP A 46 8.09 -14.66 3.35
N HIS A 47 8.85 -15.38 4.15
CA HIS A 47 10.12 -16.02 3.78
C HIS A 47 10.00 -17.55 3.64
N ASP A 48 8.85 -18.11 3.96
CA ASP A 48 8.58 -19.55 3.88
C ASP A 48 8.09 -19.92 2.47
N PHE A 49 9.00 -20.00 1.53
CA PHE A 49 8.75 -20.41 0.14
C PHE A 49 9.98 -21.06 -0.47
N SER A 50 9.79 -21.84 -1.52
CA SER A 50 10.89 -22.39 -2.33
C SER A 50 11.16 -21.49 -3.52
N GLY A 51 12.44 -21.33 -3.84
CA GLY A 51 12.89 -20.51 -4.96
C GLY A 51 13.62 -19.24 -4.52
N THR A 52 13.62 -18.22 -5.35
CA THR A 52 14.41 -17.01 -5.10
C THR A 52 13.63 -15.76 -5.51
N VAL A 53 13.62 -14.77 -4.62
CA VAL A 53 13.23 -13.39 -4.90
C VAL A 53 14.49 -12.53 -4.85
N LYS A 54 14.70 -11.72 -5.88
CA LYS A 54 15.79 -10.75 -5.91
C LYS A 54 15.22 -9.36 -6.15
N LEU A 55 15.47 -8.47 -5.25
CA LEU A 55 15.22 -7.05 -5.45
C LEU A 55 16.43 -6.41 -6.13
N GLY A 56 16.16 -5.46 -7.00
CA GLY A 56 17.23 -4.66 -7.64
C GLY A 56 18.00 -3.83 -6.62
N ALA A 57 19.20 -3.35 -7.01
CA ALA A 57 19.98 -2.48 -6.16
C ALA A 57 19.20 -1.18 -5.84
N GLY A 58 19.23 -0.78 -4.57
CA GLY A 58 18.54 0.44 -4.12
C GLY A 58 17.02 0.36 -4.04
N VAL A 59 16.41 -0.82 -4.20
CA VAL A 59 14.97 -0.99 -4.04
C VAL A 59 14.59 -0.92 -2.57
N SER A 60 13.70 0.03 -2.25
CA SER A 60 13.05 0.20 -0.95
C SER A 60 11.57 -0.10 -1.09
N VAL A 61 11.10 -1.11 -0.35
CA VAL A 61 9.73 -1.62 -0.47
C VAL A 61 8.82 -0.99 0.56
N GLY A 62 7.68 -0.49 0.10
CA GLY A 62 6.55 -0.14 0.94
C GLY A 62 5.41 -1.14 0.76
N TYR A 63 4.88 -1.68 1.85
CA TYR A 63 3.79 -2.64 1.82
C TYR A 63 2.55 -2.10 2.52
N PHE A 64 1.43 -2.20 1.84
CA PHE A 64 0.10 -1.90 2.37
C PHE A 64 -0.78 -3.16 2.30
N SER A 65 -1.43 -3.49 3.40
CA SER A 65 -2.44 -4.55 3.48
C SER A 65 -3.70 -4.02 4.14
N GLN A 66 -4.76 -4.79 4.08
CA GLN A 66 -6.01 -4.48 4.76
C GLN A 66 -5.80 -4.21 6.27
N ASP A 67 -4.89 -4.95 6.92
CA ASP A 67 -4.56 -4.78 8.34
C ASP A 67 -3.76 -3.48 8.61
N SER A 68 -3.29 -2.79 7.58
CA SER A 68 -2.50 -1.55 7.75
C SER A 68 -3.33 -0.45 8.40
N ALA A 69 -4.62 -0.34 8.07
CA ALA A 69 -5.55 0.60 8.70
C ALA A 69 -5.82 0.26 10.18
N GLU A 70 -5.87 -1.02 10.53
CA GLU A 70 -6.11 -1.49 11.90
C GLU A 70 -4.93 -1.16 12.83
N LYS A 71 -3.73 -1.05 12.28
CA LYS A 71 -2.51 -0.66 13.01
C LYS A 71 -2.45 0.85 13.29
N ILE A 72 -3.31 1.64 12.66
CA ILE A 72 -3.42 3.08 12.90
C ILE A 72 -4.19 3.31 14.20
N ASN A 73 -3.46 3.48 15.29
CA ASN A 73 -3.97 3.73 16.63
C ASN A 73 -3.17 4.87 17.27
N GLY A 74 -3.75 5.55 18.22
CA GLY A 74 -3.07 6.60 18.99
C GLY A 74 -4.04 7.67 19.46
N SER A 75 -3.64 8.44 20.43
CA SER A 75 -4.40 9.60 20.94
C SER A 75 -3.95 10.92 20.32
N GLU A 76 -2.81 10.88 19.58
CA GLU A 76 -2.32 12.03 18.84
C GLU A 76 -3.28 12.43 17.72
N THR A 77 -3.15 13.67 17.25
CA THR A 77 -3.87 14.14 16.08
C THR A 77 -3.26 13.58 14.78
N ILE A 78 -4.03 13.64 13.69
CA ILE A 78 -3.56 13.25 12.36
C ILE A 78 -2.29 14.02 12.00
N LEU A 79 -2.30 15.34 12.22
CA LEU A 79 -1.16 16.20 11.86
C LEU A 79 0.08 15.85 12.67
N GLU A 80 -0.04 15.76 14.01
CA GLU A 80 1.08 15.37 14.89
C GLU A 80 1.68 14.03 14.48
N ARG A 81 0.85 13.05 14.17
CA ARG A 81 1.30 11.73 13.74
C ARG A 81 2.13 11.80 12.47
N LEU A 82 1.67 12.56 11.47
CA LEU A 82 2.39 12.69 10.20
C LEU A 82 3.66 13.54 10.37
N GLU A 83 3.63 14.61 11.16
CA GLU A 83 4.82 15.42 11.47
C GLU A 83 5.91 14.58 12.13
N ASN A 84 5.55 13.68 13.04
CA ASN A 84 6.48 12.78 13.72
C ASN A 84 7.11 11.71 12.81
N ASN A 85 6.42 11.35 11.71
CA ASN A 85 6.83 10.26 10.82
C ASN A 85 7.36 10.74 9.46
N ALA A 86 7.11 11.99 9.10
CA ALA A 86 7.51 12.55 7.81
C ALA A 86 8.99 13.00 7.81
N PRO A 87 9.67 12.87 6.65
CA PRO A 87 10.93 13.57 6.44
C PRO A 87 10.76 15.09 6.64
N LEU A 88 11.75 15.76 7.26
CA LEU A 88 11.69 17.20 7.58
C LEU A 88 11.35 18.06 6.36
N GLU A 89 11.82 17.66 5.19
CA GLU A 89 11.60 18.34 3.92
C GLU A 89 10.12 18.35 3.48
N LEU A 90 9.33 17.37 3.94
CA LEU A 90 7.92 17.20 3.61
C LEU A 90 6.98 17.83 4.65
N VAL A 91 7.48 18.12 5.86
CA VAL A 91 6.65 18.71 6.92
C VAL A 91 5.88 19.96 6.48
N PRO A 92 6.49 20.92 5.75
CA PRO A 92 5.75 22.10 5.27
C PRO A 92 4.63 21.78 4.28
N LYS A 93 4.68 20.63 3.62
CA LYS A 93 3.72 20.18 2.60
C LYS A 93 2.62 19.25 3.15
N LEU A 94 2.72 18.83 4.40
CA LEU A 94 1.81 17.84 4.98
C LEU A 94 0.34 18.27 4.92
N ARG A 95 0.04 19.56 5.13
CA ARG A 95 -1.34 20.07 5.06
C ARG A 95 -1.93 19.96 3.66
N ASP A 96 -1.12 20.25 2.64
CA ASP A 96 -1.55 20.12 1.25
C ASP A 96 -1.76 18.63 0.89
N MET A 97 -0.85 17.77 1.33
CA MET A 97 -0.97 16.32 1.15
C MET A 97 -2.20 15.76 1.88
N LEU A 98 -2.44 16.18 3.11
CA LEU A 98 -3.65 15.83 3.87
C LEU A 98 -4.92 16.31 3.16
N GLY A 99 -4.90 17.54 2.63
CA GLY A 99 -5.99 18.09 1.83
C GLY A 99 -6.28 17.26 0.58
N ALA A 100 -5.25 16.79 -0.11
CA ALA A 100 -5.37 15.87 -1.24
C ALA A 100 -5.97 14.53 -0.84
N PHE A 101 -5.68 14.04 0.37
CA PHE A 101 -6.28 12.83 0.96
C PHE A 101 -7.59 13.10 1.72
N LEU A 102 -8.25 14.24 1.45
CA LEU A 102 -9.58 14.64 1.94
C LEU A 102 -9.64 14.96 3.45
N PHE A 103 -8.52 15.28 4.06
CA PHE A 103 -8.49 15.85 5.41
C PHE A 103 -8.31 17.37 5.29
N ARG A 104 -9.41 18.12 5.44
CA ARG A 104 -9.45 19.57 5.21
C ARG A 104 -9.76 20.36 6.47
N GLY A 105 -9.26 21.56 6.54
CA GLY A 105 -9.52 22.47 7.66
C GLY A 105 -9.16 21.81 8.99
N ASP A 106 -10.13 21.73 9.89
CA ASP A 106 -9.95 21.18 11.24
C ASP A 106 -9.86 19.66 11.31
N ASP A 107 -10.11 18.94 10.20
CA ASP A 107 -9.99 17.47 10.18
C ASP A 107 -8.58 17.01 10.58
N VAL A 108 -7.55 17.79 10.27
CA VAL A 108 -6.15 17.46 10.59
C VAL A 108 -5.88 17.40 12.11
N PHE A 109 -6.73 17.99 12.90
CA PHE A 109 -6.66 17.99 14.37
C PHE A 109 -7.52 16.90 15.02
N LYS A 110 -8.22 16.09 14.23
CA LYS A 110 -8.93 14.91 14.78
C LYS A 110 -7.92 13.93 15.36
N SER A 111 -8.26 13.37 16.53
CA SER A 111 -7.50 12.27 17.10
C SER A 111 -7.63 11.02 16.23
N ILE A 112 -6.53 10.28 16.11
CA ILE A 112 -6.47 9.00 15.37
C ILE A 112 -7.55 8.00 15.85
N ASN A 113 -7.87 8.00 17.14
CA ASN A 113 -8.82 7.05 17.72
C ASN A 113 -10.28 7.26 17.24
N VAL A 114 -10.64 8.46 16.80
CA VAL A 114 -12.01 8.76 16.35
C VAL A 114 -12.21 8.56 14.85
N LEU A 115 -11.16 8.18 14.12
CA LEU A 115 -11.23 8.01 12.69
C LEU A 115 -11.99 6.73 12.31
N SER A 116 -12.77 6.83 11.24
CA SER A 116 -13.38 5.69 10.57
C SER A 116 -12.31 4.78 9.92
N GLY A 117 -12.69 3.54 9.58
CA GLY A 117 -11.80 2.61 8.88
C GLY A 117 -11.27 3.19 7.56
N GLY A 118 -12.12 3.87 6.78
CA GLY A 118 -11.70 4.52 5.54
C GLY A 118 -10.74 5.69 5.75
N GLU A 119 -10.94 6.51 6.79
CA GLU A 119 -10.00 7.57 7.17
C GLU A 119 -8.65 6.99 7.60
N LYS A 120 -8.66 5.94 8.42
CA LYS A 120 -7.43 5.23 8.82
C LYS A 120 -6.68 4.63 7.63
N SER A 121 -7.41 4.06 6.65
CA SER A 121 -6.81 3.55 5.41
C SER A 121 -6.10 4.66 4.63
N ARG A 122 -6.71 5.84 4.49
CA ARG A 122 -6.09 6.99 3.83
C ARG A 122 -4.84 7.48 4.56
N ILE A 123 -4.87 7.52 5.90
CA ILE A 123 -3.67 7.88 6.69
C ILE A 123 -2.57 6.85 6.52
N ALA A 124 -2.87 5.54 6.57
CA ALA A 124 -1.89 4.48 6.36
C ALA A 124 -1.23 4.57 4.98
N LEU A 125 -2.03 4.86 3.94
CA LEU A 125 -1.52 5.07 2.58
C LEU A 125 -0.64 6.33 2.49
N LEU A 126 -1.08 7.44 3.10
CA LEU A 126 -0.30 8.67 3.12
C LEU A 126 1.02 8.49 3.86
N GLU A 127 1.03 7.82 5.02
CA GLU A 127 2.27 7.49 5.75
C GLU A 127 3.22 6.64 4.90
N LEU A 128 2.68 5.71 4.11
CA LEU A 128 3.48 4.89 3.20
C LEU A 128 4.13 5.74 2.10
N LEU A 129 3.39 6.67 1.50
CA LEU A 129 3.86 7.56 0.44
C LEU A 129 4.86 8.63 0.95
N LEU A 130 4.85 8.95 2.25
CA LEU A 130 5.83 9.85 2.87
C LEU A 130 7.20 9.19 3.04
N ARG A 131 7.26 7.86 3.02
CA ARG A 131 8.54 7.14 3.14
C ARG A 131 9.32 7.19 1.82
N PRO A 132 10.65 7.13 1.86
CA PRO A 132 11.49 7.08 0.66
C PRO A 132 11.47 5.67 0.04
N VAL A 133 10.28 5.21 -0.37
CA VAL A 133 10.09 3.93 -1.05
C VAL A 133 10.02 4.13 -2.55
N ASN A 134 10.47 3.15 -3.32
CA ASN A 134 10.41 3.16 -4.77
C ASN A 134 9.74 1.91 -5.38
N LEU A 135 9.34 0.96 -4.51
CA LEU A 135 8.44 -0.15 -4.86
C LEU A 135 7.27 -0.16 -3.88
N LEU A 136 6.07 0.08 -4.36
CA LEU A 136 4.83 -0.07 -3.62
C LEU A 136 4.20 -1.44 -3.89
N VAL A 137 3.90 -2.16 -2.83
CA VAL A 137 3.18 -3.44 -2.88
C VAL A 137 1.88 -3.26 -2.11
N LEU A 138 0.74 -3.27 -2.81
CA LEU A 138 -0.56 -2.90 -2.26
C LEU A 138 -1.54 -4.08 -2.35
N ASP A 139 -2.00 -4.56 -1.20
CA ASP A 139 -2.98 -5.64 -1.12
C ASP A 139 -4.36 -5.08 -0.82
N GLU A 140 -5.24 -5.06 -1.85
CA GLU A 140 -6.61 -4.54 -1.81
C GLU A 140 -6.70 -3.11 -1.24
N PRO A 141 -5.95 -2.14 -1.78
CA PRO A 141 -5.89 -0.79 -1.22
C PRO A 141 -7.20 -0.01 -1.36
N THR A 142 -8.12 -0.48 -2.22
CA THR A 142 -9.43 0.14 -2.44
C THR A 142 -10.52 -0.35 -1.49
N ASN A 143 -10.25 -1.40 -0.71
CA ASN A 143 -11.22 -1.93 0.24
C ASN A 143 -11.57 -0.87 1.31
N HIS A 144 -12.86 -0.76 1.61
CA HIS A 144 -13.42 0.20 2.57
C HIS A 144 -13.24 1.67 2.20
N LEU A 145 -12.79 1.97 0.97
CA LEU A 145 -12.76 3.33 0.45
C LEU A 145 -14.05 3.66 -0.29
N ASP A 146 -14.58 4.86 -0.04
CA ASP A 146 -15.61 5.46 -0.89
C ASP A 146 -15.04 5.85 -2.26
N MET A 147 -15.92 6.18 -3.21
CA MET A 147 -15.53 6.51 -4.59
C MET A 147 -14.50 7.65 -4.63
N HIS A 148 -14.72 8.69 -3.83
CA HIS A 148 -13.87 9.86 -3.82
C HIS A 148 -12.46 9.55 -3.24
N SER A 149 -12.38 8.71 -2.22
CA SER A 149 -11.11 8.21 -1.68
C SER A 149 -10.36 7.31 -2.67
N LYS A 150 -11.07 6.53 -3.50
CA LYS A 150 -10.46 5.74 -4.56
C LYS A 150 -9.83 6.63 -5.64
N ASP A 151 -10.50 7.72 -6.03
CA ASP A 151 -9.97 8.68 -6.99
C ASP A 151 -8.68 9.32 -6.46
N VAL A 152 -8.66 9.71 -5.19
CA VAL A 152 -7.46 10.25 -4.54
C VAL A 152 -6.31 9.25 -4.57
N LEU A 153 -6.57 8.01 -4.22
CA LEU A 153 -5.56 6.95 -4.27
C LEU A 153 -5.03 6.75 -5.69
N LEU A 154 -5.92 6.69 -6.68
CA LEU A 154 -5.56 6.51 -8.08
C LEU A 154 -4.61 7.64 -8.56
N GLU A 155 -4.95 8.90 -8.26
CA GLU A 155 -4.11 10.06 -8.61
C GLU A 155 -2.74 10.01 -7.89
N ALA A 156 -2.72 9.61 -6.62
CA ALA A 156 -1.48 9.44 -5.89
C ALA A 156 -0.58 8.35 -6.51
N LEU A 157 -1.17 7.21 -6.92
CA LEU A 157 -0.43 6.13 -7.58
C LEU A 157 0.02 6.50 -9.00
N LYS A 158 -0.77 7.27 -9.75
CA LYS A 158 -0.36 7.80 -11.06
C LYS A 158 0.84 8.75 -10.94
N SER A 159 0.85 9.55 -9.90
CA SER A 159 1.93 10.51 -9.62
C SER A 159 3.18 9.86 -9.00
N PHE A 160 3.06 8.63 -8.51
CA PHE A 160 4.18 7.92 -7.89
C PHE A 160 5.22 7.53 -8.95
N GLY A 161 6.45 8.02 -8.79
CA GLY A 161 7.52 7.82 -9.76
C GLY A 161 8.20 6.45 -9.71
N GLY A 162 7.81 5.57 -8.79
CA GLY A 162 8.37 4.23 -8.63
C GLY A 162 7.52 3.14 -9.26
N THR A 163 7.84 1.91 -8.91
CA THR A 163 7.14 0.69 -9.34
C THR A 163 5.97 0.38 -8.41
N VAL A 164 4.84 -0.08 -8.95
CA VAL A 164 3.67 -0.46 -8.17
C VAL A 164 3.25 -1.88 -8.54
N VAL A 165 3.10 -2.73 -7.53
CA VAL A 165 2.52 -4.08 -7.65
C VAL A 165 1.29 -4.12 -6.74
N PHE A 166 0.13 -4.41 -7.30
CA PHE A 166 -1.08 -4.40 -6.48
C PHE A 166 -2.10 -5.47 -6.83
N VAL A 167 -2.91 -5.81 -5.86
CA VAL A 167 -4.13 -6.61 -5.99
C VAL A 167 -5.31 -5.70 -5.81
N SER A 168 -6.28 -5.75 -6.71
CA SER A 168 -7.59 -5.13 -6.53
C SER A 168 -8.66 -5.95 -7.25
N HIS A 169 -9.87 -5.93 -6.70
CA HIS A 169 -11.08 -6.44 -7.34
C HIS A 169 -11.90 -5.32 -8.00
N ASP A 170 -11.48 -4.09 -7.84
CA ASP A 170 -12.15 -2.92 -8.41
C ASP A 170 -11.70 -2.72 -9.87
N ARG A 171 -12.61 -3.07 -10.81
CA ARG A 171 -12.33 -2.94 -12.24
C ARG A 171 -12.05 -1.50 -12.65
N GLY A 172 -12.82 -0.53 -12.15
CA GLY A 172 -12.62 0.88 -12.46
C GLY A 172 -11.25 1.39 -12.01
N PHE A 173 -10.74 0.87 -10.89
CA PHE A 173 -9.41 1.18 -10.40
C PHE A 173 -8.28 0.52 -11.20
N ILE A 174 -8.53 -0.67 -11.77
CA ILE A 174 -7.54 -1.41 -12.57
C ILE A 174 -7.38 -0.84 -13.98
N GLU A 175 -8.49 -0.33 -14.57
CA GLU A 175 -8.54 0.11 -15.97
C GLU A 175 -8.07 1.57 -16.17
N ASN A 176 -7.93 2.35 -15.09
CA ASN A 176 -7.49 3.76 -15.10
C ASN A 176 -6.06 3.95 -14.64
#